data_3015cd6e28d82544f5f1cb2b85004fee
#
_entry.id   3015cd6e28d82544f5f1cb2b85004fee
#
_cell.length_a   1.000
_cell.length_b   1.000
_cell.length_c   1.000
_cell.angle_alpha   90.00
_cell.angle_beta   90.00
_cell.angle_gamma   90.00
#
_symmetry.space_group_name_H-M   'P 1'
#
loop_
_entity.id
_entity.type
_entity.pdbx_description
1 polymer ?
#
loop_
_entity_poly.entity_id
_entity_poly.type
_entity_poly.pdbx_seq_one_letter_code
_entity_poly.pdbx_strand_id
1 'polypeptide(L)'
;MYTKFNYSPSGYFYNHEINRHLSNGNKIFSAHEKEVQKCLSQYITEDGIINGTDLKEHWFSITKKDILISHSHCDINKVKAFAGWLHDCFGLEAFIDSCSWGYCDDLLNKIDKKYCYDSKKKTYDYHLRNYTTSHVHMMLSTALAEMMDNTECIIFFNTPNTINLEDELNKINGKNKEITTSPWIYHELSMTTMLQRKQPKRSEMIMEHSSQQSRYDLKVKYDVTKALNEMIDLEDNHMEEWYELE
;
A
#
# COMPACT_ATOMS: atom_id res chain seq x y z
N MET A 1 -14.09 0.22 -5.87
CA MET A 1 -13.19 -0.63 -6.69
C MET A 1 -13.97 -1.28 -7.81
N TYR A 2 -13.47 -1.28 -9.05
CA TYR A 2 -14.13 -1.91 -10.21
C TYR A 2 -13.42 -3.19 -10.66
N THR A 3 -12.08 -3.20 -10.61
CA THR A 3 -11.26 -4.35 -10.99
C THR A 3 -10.02 -4.50 -10.13
N LYS A 4 -9.37 -5.66 -10.22
CA LYS A 4 -8.14 -5.99 -9.49
C LYS A 4 -7.24 -6.86 -10.36
N PHE A 5 -5.97 -6.52 -10.44
CA PHE A 5 -4.98 -7.22 -11.25
C PHE A 5 -3.79 -7.70 -10.42
N ASN A 6 -3.28 -8.86 -10.77
CA ASN A 6 -2.00 -9.38 -10.33
C ASN A 6 -0.97 -9.12 -11.44
N TYR A 7 -0.06 -8.17 -11.22
CA TYR A 7 0.95 -7.76 -12.18
C TYR A 7 2.33 -8.24 -11.77
N SER A 8 2.91 -9.10 -12.58
CA SER A 8 4.30 -9.55 -12.42
C SER A 8 5.15 -8.88 -13.49
N PRO A 9 5.93 -7.84 -13.13
CA PRO A 9 6.71 -7.09 -14.11
C PRO A 9 7.73 -7.99 -14.83
N SER A 10 7.74 -7.90 -16.16
CA SER A 10 8.60 -8.70 -17.02
C SER A 10 10.03 -8.13 -17.12
N GLY A 11 10.92 -8.89 -17.77
CA GLY A 11 12.25 -8.42 -18.12
C GLY A 11 12.24 -7.20 -19.05
N TYR A 12 11.19 -7.01 -19.87
CA TYR A 12 11.02 -5.82 -20.69
C TYR A 12 10.85 -4.56 -19.85
N PHE A 13 9.93 -4.57 -18.88
CA PHE A 13 9.74 -3.45 -17.96
C PHE A 13 11.01 -3.09 -17.21
N TYR A 14 11.72 -4.10 -16.67
CA TYR A 14 12.97 -3.87 -15.94
C TYR A 14 14.08 -3.26 -16.83
N ASN A 15 14.17 -3.64 -18.09
CA ASN A 15 15.26 -3.21 -18.96
C ASN A 15 14.99 -1.89 -19.66
N HIS A 16 13.75 -1.56 -19.93
CA HIS A 16 13.38 -0.44 -20.80
C HIS A 16 12.62 0.67 -20.06
N GLU A 17 11.64 0.34 -19.23
CA GLU A 17 10.71 1.33 -18.70
C GLU A 17 11.14 1.91 -17.34
N ILE A 18 11.79 1.14 -16.46
CA ILE A 18 12.19 1.64 -15.12
C ILE A 18 13.02 2.92 -15.23
N ASN A 19 14.11 2.89 -15.99
CA ASN A 19 15.03 4.04 -16.07
C ASN A 19 14.39 5.23 -16.78
N ARG A 20 13.48 4.98 -17.71
CA ARG A 20 12.78 6.00 -18.49
C ARG A 20 11.80 6.79 -17.63
N HIS A 21 11.00 6.11 -16.81
CA HIS A 21 9.89 6.70 -16.10
C HIS A 21 10.15 6.99 -14.61
N LEU A 22 11.23 6.47 -14.02
CA LEU A 22 11.57 6.71 -12.61
C LEU A 22 11.71 8.21 -12.29
N SER A 23 12.27 9.00 -13.20
CA SER A 23 12.44 10.45 -13.00
C SER A 23 11.09 11.16 -12.86
N ASN A 24 10.10 10.76 -13.68
CA ASN A 24 8.75 11.31 -13.60
C ASN A 24 8.01 10.80 -12.35
N GLY A 25 8.07 9.50 -12.07
CA GLY A 25 7.53 8.93 -10.85
C GLY A 25 8.05 9.63 -9.59
N ASN A 26 9.35 9.90 -9.52
CA ASN A 26 9.93 10.66 -8.41
C ASN A 26 9.39 12.09 -8.32
N LYS A 27 9.13 12.78 -9.45
CA LYS A 27 8.55 14.13 -9.45
C LYS A 27 7.12 14.12 -8.93
N ILE A 28 6.30 13.17 -9.39
CA ILE A 28 4.91 13.02 -8.96
C ILE A 28 4.84 12.87 -7.43
N PHE A 29 5.64 11.97 -6.86
CA PHE A 29 5.58 11.67 -5.43
C PHE A 29 6.37 12.63 -4.55
N SER A 30 7.41 13.31 -5.03
CA SER A 30 8.15 14.31 -4.25
C SER A 30 7.31 15.57 -3.93
N ALA A 31 6.30 15.87 -4.72
CA ALA A 31 5.36 16.94 -4.42
C ALA A 31 4.46 16.58 -3.22
N HIS A 32 4.04 15.32 -3.11
CA HIS A 32 3.20 14.84 -2.02
C HIS A 32 3.95 14.74 -0.68
N GLU A 33 5.22 14.31 -0.68
CA GLU A 33 6.04 14.21 0.54
C GLU A 33 6.14 15.54 1.30
N LYS A 34 6.13 16.68 0.59
CA LYS A 34 6.20 18.01 1.21
C LYS A 34 4.92 18.44 1.92
N GLU A 35 3.77 17.90 1.53
CA GLU A 35 2.48 18.22 2.15
C GLU A 35 2.23 17.43 3.45
N VAL A 36 2.90 16.29 3.62
CA VAL A 36 2.68 15.35 4.74
C VAL A 36 3.38 15.75 6.05
N GLN A 37 4.15 16.82 6.10
CA GLN A 37 4.74 17.32 7.37
C GLN A 37 3.67 17.96 8.26
N LYS A 38 2.79 17.13 8.80
CA LYS A 38 1.69 17.53 9.68
C LYS A 38 2.15 17.54 11.14
N CYS A 39 1.74 18.56 11.86
CA CYS A 39 2.08 18.69 13.27
C CYS A 39 1.02 17.95 14.11
N LEU A 40 1.42 16.92 14.86
CA LEU A 40 0.52 16.15 15.73
C LEU A 40 -0.24 17.05 16.73
N SER A 41 0.34 18.18 17.15
CA SER A 41 -0.30 19.09 18.09
C SER A 41 -1.61 19.70 17.60
N GLN A 42 -1.86 19.74 16.30
CA GLN A 42 -3.11 20.25 15.71
C GLN A 42 -4.31 19.34 15.97
N TYR A 43 -4.07 18.07 16.32
CA TYR A 43 -5.12 17.06 16.55
C TYR A 43 -5.31 16.74 18.02
N ILE A 44 -4.72 17.53 18.91
CA ILE A 44 -4.80 17.34 20.35
C ILE A 44 -5.68 18.47 20.92
N THR A 45 -6.73 18.06 21.60
CA THR A 45 -7.63 18.99 22.32
C THR A 45 -6.92 19.63 23.52
N GLU A 46 -7.51 20.68 24.09
CA GLU A 46 -7.00 21.36 25.30
C GLU A 46 -6.81 20.39 26.47
N ASP A 47 -7.67 19.39 26.58
CA ASP A 47 -7.61 18.33 27.59
C ASP A 47 -6.54 17.27 27.31
N GLY A 48 -5.76 17.42 26.24
CA GLY A 48 -4.69 16.49 25.87
C GLY A 48 -5.17 15.21 25.16
N ILE A 49 -6.45 15.15 24.77
CA ILE A 49 -7.04 14.02 24.05
C ILE A 49 -6.74 14.16 22.55
N ILE A 50 -6.37 13.06 21.91
CA ILE A 50 -6.20 13.02 20.43
C ILE A 50 -7.58 12.81 19.80
N ASN A 51 -7.99 13.74 18.93
CA ASN A 51 -9.12 13.50 18.04
C ASN A 51 -8.69 12.52 16.93
N GLY A 52 -9.00 11.25 17.13
CA GLY A 52 -8.58 10.17 16.24
C GLY A 52 -9.22 10.25 14.85
N THR A 53 -10.45 10.78 14.75
CA THR A 53 -11.15 10.97 13.47
C THR A 53 -10.44 12.03 12.63
N ASP A 54 -10.24 13.21 13.18
CA ASP A 54 -9.55 14.30 12.48
C ASP A 54 -8.12 13.91 12.13
N LEU A 55 -7.42 13.22 13.05
CA LEU A 55 -6.07 12.72 12.81
C LEU A 55 -6.03 11.74 11.63
N LYS A 56 -6.97 10.77 11.59
CA LYS A 56 -7.08 9.81 10.48
C LYS A 56 -7.36 10.53 9.16
N GLU A 57 -8.36 11.40 9.13
CA GLU A 57 -8.79 12.10 7.91
C GLU A 57 -7.69 13.01 7.33
N HIS A 58 -6.89 13.63 8.18
CA HIS A 58 -5.83 14.53 7.73
C HIS A 58 -4.50 13.82 7.49
N TRP A 59 -4.15 12.80 8.29
CA TRP A 59 -2.89 12.07 8.11
C TRP A 59 -2.97 11.05 6.98
N PHE A 60 -4.10 10.33 6.90
CA PHE A 60 -4.40 9.35 5.89
C PHE A 60 -5.54 9.86 4.98
N SER A 61 -5.35 11.06 4.42
CA SER A 61 -6.37 11.71 3.61
C SER A 61 -6.71 10.90 2.36
N ILE A 62 -8.00 10.69 2.14
CA ILE A 62 -8.49 10.02 0.95
C ILE A 62 -8.46 11.02 -0.22
N THR A 63 -7.73 10.67 -1.27
CA THR A 63 -7.65 11.46 -2.50
C THR A 63 -8.24 10.68 -3.66
N LYS A 64 -8.87 11.38 -4.60
CA LYS A 64 -9.32 10.70 -5.82
C LYS A 64 -8.10 10.32 -6.65
N LYS A 65 -7.90 9.03 -6.85
CA LYS A 65 -6.88 8.44 -7.71
C LYS A 65 -7.50 7.32 -8.51
N ASP A 66 -6.97 7.10 -9.71
CA ASP A 66 -7.49 6.06 -10.60
C ASP A 66 -7.06 4.68 -10.11
N ILE A 67 -5.87 4.62 -9.62
CA ILE A 67 -5.13 3.39 -9.34
C ILE A 67 -4.59 3.37 -7.91
N LEU A 68 -4.77 2.24 -7.20
CA LEU A 68 -4.03 1.92 -5.96
C LEU A 68 -3.02 0.77 -6.23
N ILE A 69 -1.64 0.86 -5.98
CA ILE A 69 -0.64 -0.16 -6.25
C ILE A 69 -0.13 -0.83 -4.97
N SER A 70 -0.50 -2.11 -4.71
CA SER A 70 0.02 -2.93 -3.62
C SER A 70 1.43 -3.44 -3.93
N HIS A 71 2.43 -3.21 -3.05
CA HIS A 71 3.81 -3.58 -3.32
C HIS A 71 4.63 -3.86 -2.05
N SER A 72 5.78 -4.47 -2.19
CA SER A 72 6.80 -4.47 -1.14
C SER A 72 7.55 -3.15 -1.11
N HIS A 73 7.80 -2.62 0.08
CA HIS A 73 8.63 -1.43 0.25
C HIS A 73 10.02 -1.57 -0.41
N CYS A 74 10.55 -2.78 -0.48
CA CYS A 74 11.81 -3.05 -1.18
C CYS A 74 11.74 -2.71 -2.69
N ASP A 75 10.55 -2.64 -3.26
CA ASP A 75 10.33 -2.37 -4.68
C ASP A 75 9.90 -0.92 -4.98
N ILE A 76 9.95 -0.02 -3.98
CA ILE A 76 9.42 1.35 -4.09
C ILE A 76 9.89 2.12 -5.34
N ASN A 77 11.17 1.98 -5.73
CA ASN A 77 11.68 2.65 -6.93
C ASN A 77 11.09 2.07 -8.23
N LYS A 78 10.87 0.76 -8.28
CA LYS A 78 10.21 0.10 -9.42
C LYS A 78 8.76 0.52 -9.53
N VAL A 79 8.09 0.63 -8.39
CA VAL A 79 6.69 1.06 -8.31
C VAL A 79 6.53 2.53 -8.66
N LYS A 80 7.44 3.40 -8.21
CA LYS A 80 7.48 4.80 -8.65
C LYS A 80 7.69 4.92 -10.18
N ALA A 81 8.57 4.09 -10.75
CA ALA A 81 8.76 4.04 -12.20
C ALA A 81 7.50 3.54 -12.92
N PHE A 82 6.85 2.51 -12.39
CA PHE A 82 5.60 1.98 -12.92
C PHE A 82 4.48 3.02 -12.89
N ALA A 83 4.31 3.73 -11.77
CA ALA A 83 3.37 4.84 -11.67
C ALA A 83 3.69 5.99 -12.64
N GLY A 84 4.98 6.28 -12.83
CA GLY A 84 5.43 7.24 -13.85
C GLY A 84 5.08 6.80 -15.27
N TRP A 85 5.25 5.53 -15.58
CA TRP A 85 4.87 4.96 -16.87
C TRP A 85 3.35 5.01 -17.10
N LEU A 86 2.56 4.63 -16.11
CA LEU A 86 1.09 4.74 -16.17
C LEU A 86 0.64 6.17 -16.43
N HIS A 87 1.26 7.13 -15.77
CA HIS A 87 0.95 8.54 -15.98
C HIS A 87 1.39 9.03 -17.37
N ASP A 88 2.60 8.68 -17.83
CA ASP A 88 3.15 9.15 -19.09
C ASP A 88 2.44 8.56 -20.32
N CYS A 89 2.04 7.28 -20.25
CA CYS A 89 1.44 6.57 -21.38
C CYS A 89 -0.08 6.66 -21.41
N PHE A 90 -0.73 6.71 -20.23
CA PHE A 90 -2.19 6.57 -20.12
C PHE A 90 -2.85 7.74 -19.36
N GLY A 91 -2.08 8.69 -18.84
CA GLY A 91 -2.62 9.81 -18.06
C GLY A 91 -3.21 9.41 -16.70
N LEU A 92 -2.89 8.21 -16.19
CA LEU A 92 -3.48 7.64 -15.00
C LEU A 92 -2.73 8.04 -13.73
N GLU A 93 -3.47 8.43 -12.70
CA GLU A 93 -2.91 8.80 -11.42
C GLU A 93 -2.91 7.63 -10.44
N ALA A 94 -1.70 7.18 -10.09
CA ALA A 94 -1.51 6.11 -9.12
C ALA A 94 -1.42 6.63 -7.67
N PHE A 95 -2.01 5.87 -6.75
CA PHE A 95 -1.83 6.01 -5.32
C PHE A 95 -0.79 5.00 -4.82
N ILE A 96 0.16 5.48 -4.03
CA ILE A 96 1.16 4.72 -3.29
C ILE A 96 1.11 5.21 -1.84
N ASP A 97 0.68 4.37 -0.90
CA ASP A 97 0.43 4.76 0.50
C ASP A 97 1.64 5.43 1.15
N SER A 98 2.80 4.79 1.10
CA SER A 98 4.04 5.28 1.69
C SER A 98 4.53 6.60 1.07
N CYS A 99 4.18 6.85 -0.19
CA CYS A 99 4.49 8.10 -0.87
C CYS A 99 3.46 9.20 -0.62
N SER A 100 2.19 8.82 -0.45
CA SER A 100 1.07 9.77 -0.30
C SER A 100 0.80 10.13 1.15
N TRP A 101 0.93 9.18 2.06
CA TRP A 101 0.66 9.38 3.50
C TRP A 101 1.92 9.44 4.35
N GLY A 102 3.07 9.01 3.82
CA GLY A 102 4.27 8.77 4.58
C GLY A 102 4.18 7.47 5.40
N TYR A 103 5.19 7.21 6.18
CA TYR A 103 5.22 5.99 6.98
C TYR A 103 4.31 6.11 8.21
N CYS A 104 3.45 5.15 8.46
CA CYS A 104 2.65 5.09 9.67
C CYS A 104 3.51 5.04 10.94
N ASP A 105 4.72 4.49 10.85
CA ASP A 105 5.71 4.46 11.92
C ASP A 105 6.16 5.87 12.32
N ASP A 106 6.15 6.85 11.42
CA ASP A 106 6.47 8.25 11.77
C ASP A 106 5.38 8.86 12.65
N LEU A 107 4.12 8.58 12.36
CA LEU A 107 3.00 8.96 13.21
C LEU A 107 3.09 8.25 14.57
N LEU A 108 3.29 6.93 14.55
CA LEU A 108 3.43 6.12 15.77
C LEU A 108 4.59 6.64 16.64
N ASN A 109 5.74 6.91 16.04
CA ASN A 109 6.90 7.46 16.76
C ASN A 109 6.61 8.83 17.40
N LYS A 110 5.83 9.70 16.73
CA LYS A 110 5.44 11.00 17.30
C LYS A 110 4.51 10.83 18.50
N ILE A 111 3.53 9.92 18.40
CA ILE A 111 2.60 9.61 19.48
C ILE A 111 3.34 8.95 20.65
N ASP A 112 4.17 7.94 20.38
CA ASP A 112 4.94 7.23 21.40
C ASP A 112 5.88 8.15 22.17
N LYS A 113 6.60 9.04 21.48
CA LYS A 113 7.47 10.03 22.13
C LYS A 113 6.70 10.94 23.07
N LYS A 114 5.47 11.28 22.75
CA LYS A 114 4.65 12.19 23.55
C LYS A 114 3.96 11.50 24.73
N TYR A 115 3.44 10.29 24.53
CA TYR A 115 2.54 9.63 25.49
C TYR A 115 3.14 8.41 26.16
N CYS A 116 4.13 7.75 25.56
CA CYS A 116 4.65 6.48 26.07
C CYS A 116 6.07 6.61 26.65
N TYR A 117 6.77 7.72 26.41
CA TYR A 117 8.15 7.89 26.86
C TYR A 117 8.23 8.38 28.30
N ASP A 118 8.85 7.59 29.20
CA ASP A 118 9.21 7.99 30.56
C ASP A 118 10.62 8.60 30.58
N SER A 119 10.70 9.90 30.75
CA SER A 119 11.99 10.65 30.77
C SER A 119 12.87 10.32 31.97
N LYS A 120 12.27 9.86 33.08
CA LYS A 120 13.02 9.48 34.31
C LYS A 120 13.69 8.12 34.11
N LYS A 121 12.98 7.16 33.54
CA LYS A 121 13.48 5.81 33.27
C LYS A 121 14.23 5.71 31.95
N LYS A 122 14.14 6.73 31.08
CA LYS A 122 14.68 6.74 29.72
C LYS A 122 14.22 5.53 28.87
N THR A 123 12.97 5.16 29.01
CA THR A 123 12.36 4.01 28.33
C THR A 123 10.91 4.31 27.97
N TYR A 124 10.34 3.46 27.12
CA TYR A 124 8.94 3.54 26.72
C TYR A 124 8.10 2.57 27.56
N ASP A 125 6.89 2.98 27.94
CA ASP A 125 5.92 2.10 28.56
C ASP A 125 5.38 1.11 27.51
N TYR A 126 5.54 -0.19 27.79
CA TYR A 126 5.16 -1.26 26.87
C TYR A 126 3.64 -1.32 26.64
N HIS A 127 2.83 -1.13 27.68
CA HIS A 127 1.38 -1.21 27.56
C HIS A 127 0.82 -0.02 26.78
N LEU A 128 1.31 1.17 27.05
CA LEU A 128 0.93 2.38 26.29
C LEU A 128 1.33 2.27 24.82
N ARG A 129 2.54 1.74 24.53
CA ARG A 129 2.96 1.51 23.13
C ARG A 129 2.08 0.50 22.40
N ASN A 130 1.66 -0.59 23.04
CA ASN A 130 0.72 -1.51 22.41
C ASN A 130 -0.61 -0.83 22.10
N TYR A 131 -1.05 0.06 22.98
CA TYR A 131 -2.29 0.81 22.79
C TYR A 131 -2.17 1.81 21.64
N THR A 132 -1.12 2.63 21.61
CA THR A 132 -0.86 3.59 20.50
C THR A 132 -0.68 2.89 19.16
N THR A 133 0.05 1.76 19.14
CA THR A 133 0.23 0.92 17.96
C THR A 133 -1.12 0.44 17.42
N SER A 134 -2.00 -0.05 18.27
CA SER A 134 -3.34 -0.51 17.87
C SER A 134 -4.16 0.62 17.22
N HIS A 135 -4.14 1.82 17.80
CA HIS A 135 -4.85 2.97 17.24
C HIS A 135 -4.32 3.37 15.87
N VAL A 136 -3.00 3.53 15.73
CA VAL A 136 -2.38 3.96 14.47
C VAL A 136 -2.60 2.93 13.37
N HIS A 137 -2.42 1.65 13.68
CA HIS A 137 -2.64 0.58 12.70
C HIS A 137 -4.11 0.45 12.29
N MET A 138 -5.06 0.65 13.22
CA MET A 138 -6.48 0.66 12.87
C MET A 138 -6.86 1.87 11.99
N MET A 139 -6.30 3.05 12.28
CA MET A 139 -6.50 4.22 11.42
C MET A 139 -5.98 3.96 10.00
N LEU A 140 -4.77 3.41 9.86
CA LEU A 140 -4.18 3.07 8.56
C LEU A 140 -5.00 2.00 7.83
N SER A 141 -5.36 0.90 8.51
CA SER A 141 -6.17 -0.17 7.91
C SER A 141 -7.52 0.34 7.41
N THR A 142 -8.17 1.21 8.18
CA THR A 142 -9.45 1.82 7.78
C THR A 142 -9.26 2.74 6.57
N ALA A 143 -8.23 3.59 6.59
CA ALA A 143 -7.94 4.48 5.47
C ALA A 143 -7.56 3.74 4.19
N LEU A 144 -6.78 2.63 4.31
CA LEU A 144 -6.48 1.75 3.17
C LEU A 144 -7.75 1.15 2.58
N ALA A 145 -8.64 0.61 3.43
CA ALA A 145 -9.92 0.06 2.97
C ALA A 145 -10.79 1.11 2.27
N GLU A 146 -10.88 2.33 2.82
CA GLU A 146 -11.60 3.44 2.20
C GLU A 146 -10.96 3.87 0.87
N MET A 147 -9.63 3.92 0.80
CA MET A 147 -8.91 4.26 -0.42
C MET A 147 -9.12 3.20 -1.50
N MET A 148 -9.02 1.92 -1.14
CA MET A 148 -9.29 0.78 -2.03
C MET A 148 -10.74 0.79 -2.57
N ASP A 149 -11.73 1.19 -1.76
CA ASP A 149 -13.12 1.29 -2.21
C ASP A 149 -13.34 2.49 -3.13
N ASN A 150 -12.57 3.55 -2.98
CA ASN A 150 -12.68 4.78 -3.77
C ASN A 150 -11.88 4.76 -5.08
N THR A 151 -10.87 3.91 -5.22
CA THR A 151 -10.13 3.74 -6.47
C THR A 151 -10.89 2.87 -7.46
N GLU A 152 -10.68 3.14 -8.74
CA GLU A 152 -11.30 2.34 -9.81
C GLU A 152 -10.64 0.98 -9.93
N CYS A 153 -9.34 0.91 -9.75
CA CYS A 153 -8.59 -0.34 -9.88
C CYS A 153 -7.51 -0.53 -8.81
N ILE A 154 -7.20 -1.78 -8.53
CA ILE A 154 -6.11 -2.20 -7.65
C ILE A 154 -5.14 -3.07 -8.45
N ILE A 155 -3.85 -2.69 -8.49
CA ILE A 155 -2.79 -3.58 -8.94
C ILE A 155 -1.99 -4.09 -7.75
N PHE A 156 -1.86 -5.38 -7.69
CA PHE A 156 -0.85 -6.04 -6.88
C PHE A 156 0.44 -6.19 -7.70
N PHE A 157 1.48 -5.44 -7.31
CA PHE A 157 2.80 -5.48 -7.96
C PHE A 157 3.59 -6.68 -7.42
N ASN A 158 3.37 -7.83 -8.06
CA ASN A 158 3.85 -9.13 -7.60
C ASN A 158 5.32 -9.34 -7.94
N THR A 159 6.14 -9.43 -6.90
CA THR A 159 7.58 -9.72 -7.00
C THR A 159 7.99 -10.72 -5.94
N PRO A 160 9.21 -11.29 -6.03
CA PRO A 160 9.75 -12.13 -4.95
C PRO A 160 9.87 -11.43 -3.58
N ASN A 161 9.76 -10.09 -3.53
CA ASN A 161 9.73 -9.32 -2.28
C ASN A 161 8.32 -9.23 -1.66
N THR A 162 7.27 -9.50 -2.44
CA THR A 162 5.87 -9.43 -2.00
C THR A 162 5.32 -10.81 -1.66
N ILE A 163 5.54 -11.77 -2.55
CA ILE A 163 5.08 -13.16 -2.42
C ILE A 163 6.28 -14.09 -2.44
N ASN A 164 6.33 -14.98 -1.47
CA ASN A 164 7.26 -16.08 -1.45
C ASN A 164 6.51 -17.36 -1.80
N LEU A 165 7.06 -18.14 -2.73
CA LEU A 165 6.66 -19.53 -2.88
C LEU A 165 7.14 -20.28 -1.65
N GLU A 166 6.28 -21.10 -1.07
CA GLU A 166 6.57 -21.81 0.16
C GLU A 166 7.76 -22.72 0.01
N ASP A 167 8.76 -22.57 0.91
CA ASP A 167 9.95 -23.41 0.95
C ASP A 167 9.62 -24.90 1.10
N GLU A 168 10.59 -25.77 0.80
CA GLU A 168 10.48 -27.23 0.70
C GLU A 168 9.75 -27.97 1.82
N LEU A 169 9.62 -27.38 3.02
CA LEU A 169 8.90 -27.97 4.15
C LEU A 169 7.38 -28.14 3.91
N ASN A 170 6.79 -27.38 2.99
CA ASN A 170 5.37 -27.45 2.68
C ASN A 170 5.03 -28.20 1.37
N LYS A 171 6.04 -28.63 0.62
CA LYS A 171 5.86 -29.53 -0.54
C LYS A 171 5.23 -30.87 -0.15
N ILE A 172 5.17 -31.22 1.15
CA ILE A 172 4.63 -32.47 1.67
C ILE A 172 3.12 -32.63 1.32
N ASN A 173 2.39 -31.56 1.10
CA ASN A 173 0.95 -31.58 0.77
C ASN A 173 0.62 -31.30 -0.70
N GLY A 174 1.59 -31.23 -1.59
CA GLY A 174 1.37 -31.20 -3.05
C GLY A 174 0.69 -29.95 -3.61
N LYS A 175 0.55 -28.87 -2.84
CA LYS A 175 0.02 -27.59 -3.31
C LYS A 175 1.07 -26.50 -3.10
N ASN A 176 1.49 -25.87 -4.19
CA ASN A 176 2.26 -24.63 -4.11
C ASN A 176 1.35 -23.54 -3.52
N LYS A 177 1.71 -23.00 -2.38
CA LYS A 177 1.01 -21.89 -1.76
C LYS A 177 1.78 -20.60 -1.97
N GLU A 178 1.06 -19.57 -2.30
CA GLU A 178 1.57 -18.20 -2.37
C GLU A 178 1.44 -17.56 -1.00
N ILE A 179 2.57 -17.16 -0.42
CA ILE A 179 2.65 -16.72 0.97
C ILE A 179 3.29 -15.34 1.03
N THR A 180 2.72 -14.48 1.86
CA THR A 180 3.36 -13.24 2.27
C THR A 180 3.68 -13.24 3.76
N THR A 181 4.77 -12.58 4.14
CA THR A 181 5.11 -12.29 5.54
C THR A 181 4.75 -10.86 5.95
N SER A 182 4.26 -10.05 5.02
CA SER A 182 3.81 -8.69 5.28
C SER A 182 2.35 -8.68 5.77
N PRO A 183 2.07 -8.18 6.99
CA PRO A 183 0.71 -8.03 7.47
C PRO A 183 -0.09 -7.02 6.64
N TRP A 184 0.57 -6.03 6.05
CA TRP A 184 -0.08 -5.03 5.20
C TRP A 184 -0.50 -5.61 3.85
N ILE A 185 0.40 -6.34 3.16
CA ILE A 185 0.05 -7.07 1.92
C ILE A 185 -1.10 -8.06 2.20
N TYR A 186 -1.03 -8.80 3.31
CA TYR A 186 -2.11 -9.69 3.70
C TYR A 186 -3.44 -8.94 3.88
N HIS A 187 -3.42 -7.79 4.57
CA HIS A 187 -4.60 -6.96 4.77
C HIS A 187 -5.18 -6.48 3.43
N GLU A 188 -4.36 -5.89 2.56
CA GLU A 188 -4.79 -5.38 1.27
C GLU A 188 -5.37 -6.48 0.37
N LEU A 189 -4.67 -7.61 0.23
CA LEU A 189 -5.16 -8.75 -0.54
C LEU A 189 -6.47 -9.31 0.04
N SER A 190 -6.59 -9.39 1.36
CA SER A 190 -7.83 -9.80 2.02
C SER A 190 -8.97 -8.83 1.73
N MET A 191 -8.71 -7.52 1.80
CA MET A 191 -9.71 -6.49 1.46
C MET A 191 -10.18 -6.60 0.01
N THR A 192 -9.30 -6.96 -0.94
CA THR A 192 -9.73 -7.17 -2.34
C THR A 192 -10.76 -8.28 -2.51
N THR A 193 -10.83 -9.24 -1.58
CA THR A 193 -11.85 -10.30 -1.60
C THR A 193 -13.16 -9.90 -0.91
N MET A 194 -13.12 -8.89 -0.04
CA MET A 194 -14.27 -8.41 0.74
C MET A 194 -14.99 -7.24 0.08
N LEU A 195 -14.24 -6.35 -0.58
CA LEU A 195 -14.80 -5.19 -1.24
C LEU A 195 -15.66 -5.59 -2.43
N GLN A 196 -16.87 -5.04 -2.49
CA GLN A 196 -17.79 -5.31 -3.60
C GLN A 196 -17.29 -4.63 -4.88
N ARG A 197 -17.34 -5.36 -5.99
CA ARG A 197 -17.11 -4.79 -7.32
C ARG A 197 -18.25 -3.83 -7.65
N LYS A 198 -17.89 -2.59 -8.00
CA LYS A 198 -18.82 -1.59 -8.50
C LYS A 198 -18.83 -1.67 -10.03
N GLN A 199 -19.97 -1.47 -10.66
CA GLN A 199 -19.99 -1.29 -12.12
C GLN A 199 -19.48 0.10 -12.46
N PRO A 200 -18.58 0.25 -13.44
CA PRO A 200 -18.12 1.56 -13.88
C PRO A 200 -19.29 2.40 -14.37
N LYS A 201 -19.36 3.63 -13.92
CA LYS A 201 -20.35 4.61 -14.40
C LYS A 201 -19.96 5.17 -15.79
N ARG A 202 -18.75 4.90 -16.20
CA ARG A 202 -18.15 5.11 -17.51
C ARG A 202 -17.48 3.80 -17.91
N SER A 203 -17.44 3.51 -19.19
CA SER A 203 -16.52 2.53 -19.73
C SER A 203 -15.12 3.13 -19.63
N GLU A 204 -14.47 3.09 -18.48
CA GLU A 204 -13.05 3.44 -18.29
C GLU A 204 -12.56 2.97 -16.92
N MET A 205 -11.70 2.23 -16.90
CA MET A 205 -10.42 1.72 -16.42
C MET A 205 -9.85 2.42 -15.19
N ILE A 206 -9.09 1.89 -14.35
CA ILE A 206 -7.86 1.21 -14.06
C ILE A 206 -7.40 1.39 -12.64
N MET A 207 -6.69 0.64 -12.16
CA MET A 207 -5.52 0.12 -11.49
C MET A 207 -4.98 0.73 -10.21
N GLU A 208 -4.40 -0.06 -9.29
CA GLU A 208 -3.55 0.09 -8.38
C GLU A 208 -2.81 -0.36 -7.28
N HIS A 209 -2.27 -0.28 -6.11
CA HIS A 209 -1.26 -0.59 -5.28
C HIS A 209 -0.98 -0.56 -3.87
N SER A 210 -0.29 -0.68 -3.02
CA SER A 210 0.97 -0.91 -2.36
C SER A 210 1.05 -1.15 -0.83
N SER A 211 2.10 -1.75 -0.32
CA SER A 211 2.36 -1.99 1.10
C SER A 211 3.82 -1.91 1.54
N GLN A 212 4.07 -1.88 2.85
CA GLN A 212 5.39 -1.68 3.42
C GLN A 212 5.76 -2.69 4.51
N GLN A 213 7.04 -3.04 4.63
CA GLN A 213 7.54 -4.01 5.60
C GLN A 213 8.61 -3.41 6.51
N SER A 214 8.53 -3.63 7.83
CA SER A 214 9.55 -3.28 8.81
C SER A 214 10.29 -4.52 9.35
N ARG A 215 11.56 -4.33 9.79
CA ARG A 215 12.46 -5.40 10.25
C ARG A 215 12.19 -5.78 11.70
N TYR A 216 11.58 -6.95 11.96
CA TYR A 216 11.70 -7.69 13.22
C TYR A 216 11.70 -9.20 12.94
N ASP A 217 12.39 -9.99 13.78
CA ASP A 217 12.54 -11.46 13.63
C ASP A 217 11.27 -12.28 13.88
N LEU A 218 10.13 -11.64 14.12
CA LEU A 218 8.84 -12.32 14.17
C LEU A 218 8.38 -12.60 12.73
N LYS A 219 8.53 -13.84 12.27
CA LYS A 219 8.02 -14.28 10.97
C LYS A 219 6.61 -14.84 11.14
N VAL A 220 5.63 -14.09 10.70
CA VAL A 220 4.26 -14.57 10.52
C VAL A 220 4.05 -14.80 9.02
N LYS A 221 3.44 -15.93 8.64
CA LYS A 221 3.12 -16.27 7.24
C LYS A 221 1.61 -16.25 7.05
N TYR A 222 1.18 -15.64 5.96
CA TYR A 222 -0.23 -15.59 5.57
C TYR A 222 -0.40 -16.23 4.20
N ASP A 223 -1.37 -17.14 4.08
CA ASP A 223 -1.77 -17.75 2.82
C ASP A 223 -2.67 -16.75 2.06
N VAL A 224 -2.23 -16.28 0.92
CA VAL A 224 -2.92 -15.31 0.07
C VAL A 224 -3.33 -15.88 -1.29
N THR A 225 -3.16 -17.18 -1.47
CA THR A 225 -3.44 -17.91 -2.72
C THR A 225 -4.84 -17.62 -3.25
N LYS A 226 -5.85 -17.60 -2.35
CA LYS A 226 -7.23 -17.32 -2.76
C LYS A 226 -7.38 -15.91 -3.34
N ALA A 227 -6.77 -14.91 -2.70
CA ALA A 227 -6.88 -13.51 -3.14
C ALA A 227 -6.23 -13.32 -4.51
N LEU A 228 -5.06 -13.91 -4.74
CA LEU A 228 -4.35 -13.82 -6.01
C LEU A 228 -5.10 -14.56 -7.13
N ASN A 229 -5.63 -15.75 -6.86
CA ASN A 229 -6.44 -16.52 -7.85
C ASN A 229 -7.74 -15.82 -8.26
N GLU A 230 -8.21 -14.84 -7.50
CA GLU A 230 -9.37 -14.02 -7.86
C GLU A 230 -8.99 -12.75 -8.65
N MET A 231 -7.71 -12.47 -8.83
CA MET A 231 -7.21 -11.35 -9.63
C MET A 231 -7.07 -11.76 -11.10
N ILE A 232 -7.05 -10.78 -11.99
CA ILE A 232 -6.76 -10.97 -13.40
C ILE A 232 -5.25 -10.86 -13.55
N ASP A 233 -4.62 -11.85 -14.18
CA ASP A 233 -3.20 -11.76 -14.52
C ASP A 233 -2.99 -10.71 -15.60
N LEU A 234 -2.02 -9.84 -15.38
CA LEU A 234 -1.70 -8.74 -16.26
C LEU A 234 -0.23 -8.84 -16.68
N GLU A 235 0.00 -8.84 -17.99
CA GLU A 235 1.30 -8.81 -18.61
C GLU A 235 1.55 -7.44 -19.27
N ASP A 236 2.82 -7.11 -19.54
CA ASP A 236 3.20 -5.80 -20.07
C ASP A 236 2.48 -5.45 -21.40
N ASN A 237 2.26 -6.42 -22.28
CA ASN A 237 1.55 -6.25 -23.54
C ASN A 237 0.03 -6.07 -23.38
N HIS A 238 -0.57 -6.65 -22.34
CA HIS A 238 -2.01 -6.52 -22.10
C HIS A 238 -2.42 -5.11 -21.67
N MET A 239 -1.47 -4.32 -21.17
CA MET A 239 -1.73 -2.93 -20.78
C MET A 239 -2.07 -2.05 -21.99
N GLU A 240 -1.35 -2.23 -23.10
CA GLU A 240 -1.60 -1.50 -24.35
C GLU A 240 -2.92 -1.96 -24.97
N GLU A 241 -3.14 -3.28 -25.09
CA GLU A 241 -4.37 -3.86 -25.63
C GLU A 241 -5.61 -3.40 -24.85
N TRP A 242 -5.50 -3.34 -23.52
CA TRP A 242 -6.58 -2.96 -22.66
C TRP A 242 -6.92 -1.45 -22.77
N TYR A 243 -5.94 -0.58 -22.99
CA TYR A 243 -6.14 0.84 -23.23
C TYR A 243 -6.72 1.13 -24.64
N GLU A 244 -6.41 0.29 -25.65
CA GLU A 244 -6.91 0.43 -27.01
C GLU A 244 -8.33 -0.11 -27.23
N LEU A 245 -8.89 -0.88 -26.30
CA LEU A 245 -10.24 -1.44 -26.38
C LEU A 245 -11.38 -0.43 -26.09
N GLU A 246 -11.06 0.85 -26.03
CA GLU A 246 -11.97 1.99 -25.89
C GLU A 246 -12.01 2.86 -27.13
#